data_7c36ebf6206ce6388f329a2be7e6bf15
#
_entry.id   7c36ebf6206ce6388f329a2be7e6bf15
#
_cell.length_a   1.000
_cell.length_b   1.000
_cell.length_c   1.000
_cell.angle_alpha   90.00
_cell.angle_beta   90.00
_cell.angle_gamma   90.00
#
_symmetry.space_group_name_H-M   'P 1'
#
loop_
_entity.id
_entity.type
_entity.pdbx_description
1 polymer ?
#
loop_
_entity_poly.entity_id
_entity_poly.type
_entity_poly.pdbx_seq_one_letter_code
_entity_poly.pdbx_strand_id
1 'polypeptide(L)'
;MNFEYLRNFVKLIEYKSFSDLANDIPITQSTLSHQISQLEKELGLILIKRSTKKFEITEAGKVFLKYAREILQLYDQSNQELLKFRDQGYETIIISASTIPGSHILPKYIAEFRTNNPNIDFKVLVNNSQKSIENLNKKLADFAGIGSFLNYNKDNFEIIQLGEDQFKFICAPNHRLIKNDNIKIKLEDLQQYPFIWREQGSGMRDTFSRQFPEYKKLNIKLEINDNDSIISTVSESNYISIMSELMAKKAEDAGLIRMLEVINRPVIVKRPLFFIRRKEASISDIKAKFWSYILQESKKK
;
A
#
# COMPACT_ATOMS: atom_id res chain seq x y z
N MET A 1 12.40 -29.31 -9.35
CA MET A 1 12.70 -27.97 -8.76
C MET A 1 12.08 -27.91 -7.37
N ASN A 2 12.88 -27.57 -6.34
CA ASN A 2 12.44 -27.44 -4.96
C ASN A 2 11.99 -26.00 -4.67
N PHE A 3 10.77 -25.79 -4.18
CA PHE A 3 10.22 -24.47 -3.87
C PHE A 3 10.98 -23.74 -2.75
N GLU A 4 11.55 -24.48 -1.80
CA GLU A 4 12.38 -23.89 -0.75
C GLU A 4 13.68 -23.30 -1.33
N TYR A 5 14.33 -23.99 -2.25
CA TYR A 5 15.52 -23.50 -2.95
C TYR A 5 15.18 -22.24 -3.77
N LEU A 6 14.01 -22.24 -4.41
CA LEU A 6 13.53 -21.09 -5.15
C LEU A 6 13.27 -19.88 -4.23
N ARG A 7 12.64 -20.09 -3.06
CA ARG A 7 12.45 -19.03 -2.05
C ARG A 7 13.77 -18.47 -1.54
N ASN A 8 14.70 -19.34 -1.24
CA ASN A 8 16.02 -18.94 -0.74
C ASN A 8 16.83 -18.20 -1.80
N PHE A 9 16.70 -18.57 -3.08
CA PHE A 9 17.29 -17.79 -4.18
C PHE A 9 16.71 -16.37 -4.23
N VAL A 10 15.39 -16.21 -4.21
CA VAL A 10 14.74 -14.87 -4.25
C VAL A 10 15.17 -14.02 -3.06
N LYS A 11 15.15 -14.58 -1.83
CA LYS A 11 15.60 -13.90 -0.62
C LYS A 11 17.09 -13.51 -0.70
N LEU A 12 17.94 -14.40 -1.21
CA LEU A 12 19.36 -14.15 -1.30
C LEU A 12 19.70 -12.94 -2.20
N ILE A 13 18.92 -12.70 -3.24
CA ILE A 13 19.07 -11.50 -4.08
C ILE A 13 18.71 -10.22 -3.33
N GLU A 14 17.78 -10.28 -2.38
CA GLU A 14 17.38 -9.15 -1.55
C GLU A 14 18.42 -8.84 -0.48
N TYR A 15 18.96 -9.87 0.19
CA TYR A 15 20.01 -9.75 1.22
C TYR A 15 21.39 -9.45 0.64
N LYS A 16 21.67 -9.85 -0.59
CA LYS A 16 22.98 -9.72 -1.27
C LYS A 16 24.15 -10.33 -0.49
N SER A 17 23.88 -11.22 0.45
CA SER A 17 24.85 -11.86 1.34
C SER A 17 24.34 -13.23 1.81
N PHE A 18 25.16 -14.26 1.60
CA PHE A 18 24.84 -15.62 2.09
C PHE A 18 24.85 -15.70 3.61
N SER A 19 25.76 -14.97 4.26
CA SER A 19 25.86 -14.96 5.72
C SER A 19 24.67 -14.25 6.36
N ASP A 20 24.29 -13.08 5.82
CA ASP A 20 23.19 -12.30 6.39
C ASP A 20 21.86 -13.03 6.24
N LEU A 21 21.61 -13.65 5.09
CA LEU A 21 20.41 -14.46 4.92
C LEU A 21 20.42 -15.70 5.84
N ALA A 22 21.57 -16.37 5.99
CA ALA A 22 21.67 -17.55 6.86
C ALA A 22 21.45 -17.20 8.35
N ASN A 23 21.74 -15.98 8.77
CA ASN A 23 21.44 -15.50 10.13
C ASN A 23 19.91 -15.23 10.35
N ASP A 24 19.16 -14.96 9.29
CA ASP A 24 17.74 -14.62 9.32
C ASP A 24 16.82 -15.84 9.13
N ILE A 25 17.34 -16.93 8.60
CA ILE A 25 16.58 -18.15 8.37
C ILE A 25 17.24 -19.35 9.09
N PRO A 26 16.46 -20.39 9.49
CA PRO A 26 16.96 -21.48 10.31
C PRO A 26 17.80 -22.50 9.52
N ILE A 27 18.76 -22.05 8.70
CA ILE A 27 19.72 -22.89 7.98
C ILE A 27 21.13 -22.30 8.02
N THR A 28 22.14 -23.16 7.87
CA THR A 28 23.53 -22.71 7.80
C THR A 28 23.87 -22.09 6.45
N GLN A 29 24.89 -21.25 6.41
CA GLN A 29 25.41 -20.68 5.16
C GLN A 29 25.84 -21.77 4.15
N SER A 30 26.41 -22.89 4.63
CA SER A 30 26.80 -24.04 3.80
C SER A 30 25.56 -24.72 3.18
N THR A 31 24.49 -24.89 3.96
CA THR A 31 23.22 -25.42 3.47
C THR A 31 22.60 -24.50 2.41
N LEU A 32 22.53 -23.19 2.67
CA LEU A 32 22.05 -22.22 1.71
C LEU A 32 22.86 -22.27 0.40
N SER A 33 24.21 -22.30 0.52
CA SER A 33 25.10 -22.39 -0.65
C SER A 33 24.86 -23.70 -1.44
N HIS A 34 24.63 -24.81 -0.75
CA HIS A 34 24.29 -26.08 -1.39
C HIS A 34 22.94 -26.01 -2.13
N GLN A 35 21.92 -25.44 -1.53
CA GLN A 35 20.58 -25.27 -2.14
C GLN A 35 20.65 -24.45 -3.43
N ILE A 36 21.38 -23.33 -3.41
CA ILE A 36 21.59 -22.51 -4.62
C ILE A 36 22.34 -23.29 -5.69
N SER A 37 23.39 -24.06 -5.31
CA SER A 37 24.14 -24.87 -6.27
C SER A 37 23.26 -25.98 -6.90
N GLN A 38 22.37 -26.58 -6.13
CA GLN A 38 21.43 -27.58 -6.67
C GLN A 38 20.46 -26.96 -7.67
N LEU A 39 19.94 -25.76 -7.36
CA LEU A 39 19.08 -25.00 -8.28
C LEU A 39 19.81 -24.66 -9.59
N GLU A 40 21.05 -24.18 -9.51
CA GLU A 40 21.92 -23.89 -10.66
C GLU A 40 22.19 -25.15 -11.49
N LYS A 41 22.44 -26.29 -10.82
CA LYS A 41 22.67 -27.57 -11.47
C LYS A 41 21.42 -28.07 -12.21
N GLU A 42 20.24 -27.96 -11.61
CA GLU A 42 18.98 -28.34 -12.27
C GLU A 42 18.71 -27.49 -13.52
N LEU A 43 19.05 -26.20 -13.48
CA LEU A 43 18.88 -25.28 -14.59
C LEU A 43 19.99 -25.34 -15.63
N GLY A 44 21.13 -25.95 -15.29
CA GLY A 44 22.31 -25.96 -16.13
C GLY A 44 22.97 -24.59 -16.31
N LEU A 45 22.67 -23.62 -15.46
CA LEU A 45 23.12 -22.23 -15.55
C LEU A 45 23.55 -21.70 -14.19
N ILE A 46 24.62 -20.89 -14.18
CA ILE A 46 25.01 -20.13 -12.99
C ILE A 46 24.14 -18.90 -12.86
N LEU A 47 23.47 -18.76 -11.72
CA LEU A 47 22.56 -17.63 -11.42
C LEU A 47 23.28 -16.54 -10.61
N ILE A 48 24.27 -16.94 -9.78
CA ILE A 48 25.03 -16.05 -8.90
C ILE A 48 26.52 -16.27 -9.11
N LYS A 49 27.24 -15.19 -9.41
CA LYS A 49 28.71 -15.23 -9.43
C LYS A 49 29.22 -15.23 -8.00
N ARG A 50 29.92 -16.29 -7.64
CA ARG A 50 30.58 -16.43 -6.33
C ARG A 50 31.96 -15.79 -6.39
N SER A 51 32.08 -14.61 -5.83
CA SER A 51 33.37 -13.97 -5.59
C SER A 51 33.51 -13.67 -4.10
N THR A 52 34.68 -13.89 -3.53
CA THR A 52 34.97 -13.56 -2.12
C THR A 52 34.88 -12.08 -1.81
N LYS A 53 34.76 -11.23 -2.83
CA LYS A 53 34.74 -9.75 -2.69
C LYS A 53 33.41 -9.10 -3.08
N LYS A 54 32.51 -9.78 -3.82
CA LYS A 54 31.30 -9.13 -4.33
C LYS A 54 30.22 -10.14 -4.68
N PHE A 55 28.99 -9.86 -4.21
CA PHE A 55 27.78 -10.59 -4.61
C PHE A 55 27.29 -10.03 -5.94
N GLU A 56 27.19 -10.86 -6.99
CA GLU A 56 26.69 -10.44 -8.29
C GLU A 56 25.72 -11.47 -8.86
N ILE A 57 24.53 -11.00 -9.27
CA ILE A 57 23.59 -11.82 -10.03
C ILE A 57 23.99 -11.83 -11.52
N THR A 58 23.95 -12.99 -12.17
CA THR A 58 24.18 -13.13 -13.61
C THR A 58 22.99 -12.63 -14.43
N GLU A 59 23.15 -12.43 -15.76
CA GLU A 59 22.02 -12.13 -16.63
C GLU A 59 20.96 -13.25 -16.63
N ALA A 60 21.41 -14.52 -16.63
CA ALA A 60 20.50 -15.66 -16.43
C ALA A 60 19.78 -15.60 -15.08
N GLY A 61 20.48 -15.21 -14.01
CA GLY A 61 19.90 -15.02 -12.68
C GLY A 61 18.83 -13.92 -12.66
N LYS A 62 19.04 -12.81 -13.36
CA LYS A 62 18.04 -11.71 -13.46
C LYS A 62 16.78 -12.19 -14.16
N VAL A 63 16.93 -12.88 -15.27
CA VAL A 63 15.80 -13.46 -16.01
C VAL A 63 15.06 -14.46 -15.11
N PHE A 64 15.79 -15.38 -14.49
CA PHE A 64 15.21 -16.39 -13.63
C PHE A 64 14.52 -15.79 -12.40
N LEU A 65 15.08 -14.74 -11.79
CA LEU A 65 14.48 -14.05 -10.64
C LEU A 65 13.05 -13.56 -10.91
N LYS A 66 12.81 -13.03 -12.10
CA LYS A 66 11.45 -12.60 -12.51
C LYS A 66 10.48 -13.78 -12.46
N TYR A 67 10.82 -14.88 -13.11
CA TYR A 67 9.94 -16.06 -13.15
C TYR A 67 9.88 -16.79 -11.81
N ALA A 68 10.97 -16.82 -11.05
CA ALA A 68 10.99 -17.39 -9.70
C ALA A 68 9.95 -16.72 -8.78
N ARG A 69 9.86 -15.40 -8.84
CA ARG A 69 8.84 -14.65 -8.08
C ARG A 69 7.42 -14.98 -8.53
N GLU A 70 7.18 -15.09 -9.83
CA GLU A 70 5.87 -15.44 -10.39
C GLU A 70 5.46 -16.87 -10.01
N ILE A 71 6.38 -17.83 -10.07
CA ILE A 71 6.15 -19.24 -9.68
C ILE A 71 5.81 -19.32 -8.19
N LEU A 72 6.59 -18.68 -7.33
CA LEU A 72 6.33 -18.67 -5.88
C LEU A 72 4.97 -18.02 -5.57
N GLN A 73 4.64 -16.96 -6.27
CA GLN A 73 3.35 -16.30 -6.12
C GLN A 73 2.18 -17.23 -6.49
N LEU A 74 2.29 -17.95 -7.61
CA LEU A 74 1.28 -18.92 -8.04
C LEU A 74 1.17 -20.08 -7.06
N TYR A 75 2.30 -20.57 -6.55
CA TYR A 75 2.32 -21.64 -5.53
C TYR A 75 1.63 -21.19 -4.24
N ASP A 76 1.91 -19.96 -3.77
CA ASP A 76 1.26 -19.43 -2.58
C ASP A 76 -0.24 -19.20 -2.79
N GLN A 77 -0.64 -18.76 -3.99
CA GLN A 77 -2.04 -18.65 -4.39
C GLN A 77 -2.74 -20.03 -4.37
N SER A 78 -2.11 -21.06 -4.95
CA SER A 78 -2.68 -22.40 -4.96
C SER A 78 -2.87 -22.94 -3.54
N ASN A 79 -1.87 -22.76 -2.67
CA ASN A 79 -1.98 -23.16 -1.27
C ASN A 79 -3.13 -22.44 -0.55
N GLN A 80 -3.32 -21.13 -0.79
CA GLN A 80 -4.45 -20.39 -0.22
C GLN A 80 -5.80 -20.91 -0.75
N GLU A 81 -5.87 -21.26 -2.03
CA GLU A 81 -7.10 -21.84 -2.57
C GLU A 81 -7.38 -23.25 -2.03
N LEU A 82 -6.32 -24.04 -1.82
CA LEU A 82 -6.44 -25.40 -1.23
C LEU A 82 -6.84 -25.38 0.26
N LEU A 83 -6.53 -24.32 1.00
CA LEU A 83 -7.00 -24.14 2.38
C LEU A 83 -8.53 -24.18 2.47
N LYS A 84 -9.25 -23.73 1.44
CA LYS A 84 -10.72 -23.80 1.38
C LYS A 84 -11.26 -25.23 1.46
N PHE A 85 -10.47 -26.23 1.08
CA PHE A 85 -10.83 -27.65 1.12
C PHE A 85 -10.39 -28.32 2.42
N ARG A 86 -9.51 -27.71 3.19
CA ARG A 86 -8.99 -28.24 4.46
C ARG A 86 -9.89 -27.93 5.65
N ASP A 87 -10.42 -26.72 5.68
CA ASP A 87 -11.26 -26.25 6.79
C ASP A 87 -12.71 -26.22 6.34
N GLN A 88 -13.50 -27.23 6.78
CA GLN A 88 -14.93 -27.27 6.54
C GLN A 88 -15.59 -26.00 7.14
N GLY A 89 -15.79 -24.98 6.30
CA GLY A 89 -16.63 -23.84 6.62
C GLY A 89 -15.97 -22.48 6.85
N TYR A 90 -14.64 -22.37 6.86
CA TYR A 90 -13.96 -21.08 6.99
C TYR A 90 -13.47 -20.56 5.63
N GLU A 91 -13.90 -19.39 5.24
CA GLU A 91 -13.41 -18.71 4.04
C GLU A 91 -12.74 -17.38 4.43
N THR A 92 -11.57 -17.12 3.84
CA THR A 92 -10.85 -15.86 4.08
C THR A 92 -11.10 -14.88 2.93
N ILE A 93 -11.50 -13.65 3.28
CA ILE A 93 -11.58 -12.52 2.36
C ILE A 93 -10.34 -11.65 2.53
N ILE A 94 -9.55 -11.50 1.46
CA ILE A 94 -8.33 -10.71 1.46
C ILE A 94 -8.61 -9.36 0.78
N ILE A 95 -8.38 -8.28 1.51
CA ILE A 95 -8.58 -6.91 1.02
C ILE A 95 -7.23 -6.19 1.04
N SER A 96 -6.80 -5.64 -0.10
CA SER A 96 -5.66 -4.73 -0.15
C SER A 96 -6.16 -3.31 -0.29
N ALA A 97 -5.83 -2.43 0.64
CA ALA A 97 -6.41 -1.09 0.62
C ALA A 97 -5.37 0.00 0.87
N SER A 98 -5.58 1.16 0.23
CA SER A 98 -4.84 2.37 0.58
C SER A 98 -5.29 2.90 1.94
N THR A 99 -4.47 3.73 2.57
CA THR A 99 -4.62 4.12 3.99
C THR A 99 -6.05 4.55 4.35
N ILE A 100 -6.67 5.46 3.60
CA ILE A 100 -7.99 5.98 4.00
C ILE A 100 -9.08 4.90 3.90
N PRO A 101 -9.28 4.20 2.78
CA PRO A 101 -10.22 3.08 2.76
C PRO A 101 -9.89 1.99 3.79
N GLY A 102 -8.59 1.59 3.90
CA GLY A 102 -8.18 0.46 4.73
C GLY A 102 -8.22 0.71 6.23
N SER A 103 -7.89 1.92 6.67
CA SER A 103 -7.78 2.24 8.10
C SER A 103 -8.98 3.02 8.66
N HIS A 104 -9.76 3.70 7.80
CA HIS A 104 -10.82 4.60 8.29
C HIS A 104 -12.23 4.25 7.82
N ILE A 105 -12.39 3.48 6.73
CA ILE A 105 -13.71 3.20 6.15
C ILE A 105 -14.08 1.72 6.26
N LEU A 106 -13.26 0.84 5.69
CA LEU A 106 -13.55 -0.58 5.60
C LEU A 106 -13.61 -1.32 6.95
N PRO A 107 -12.83 -0.95 8.00
CA PRO A 107 -12.89 -1.67 9.27
C PRO A 107 -14.28 -1.76 9.88
N LYS A 108 -15.08 -0.70 9.78
CA LYS A 108 -16.46 -0.70 10.27
C LYS A 108 -17.30 -1.74 9.52
N TYR A 109 -17.27 -1.72 8.20
CA TYR A 109 -18.03 -2.66 7.37
C TYR A 109 -17.60 -4.11 7.57
N ILE A 110 -16.29 -4.34 7.74
CA ILE A 110 -15.73 -5.67 8.00
C ILE A 110 -16.23 -6.20 9.34
N ALA A 111 -16.19 -5.37 10.40
CA ALA A 111 -16.64 -5.75 11.73
C ALA A 111 -18.14 -6.11 11.74
N GLU A 112 -18.97 -5.27 11.13
CA GLU A 112 -20.41 -5.50 11.02
C GLU A 112 -20.73 -6.76 10.21
N PHE A 113 -20.08 -6.95 9.07
CA PHE A 113 -20.29 -8.13 8.23
C PHE A 113 -19.85 -9.43 8.94
N ARG A 114 -18.70 -9.40 9.63
CA ARG A 114 -18.17 -10.55 10.37
C ARG A 114 -19.09 -10.98 11.53
N THR A 115 -19.70 -10.01 12.22
CA THR A 115 -20.67 -10.30 13.30
C THR A 115 -21.82 -11.18 12.80
N ASN A 116 -22.29 -10.94 11.58
CA ASN A 116 -23.37 -11.70 10.96
C ASN A 116 -22.90 -12.95 10.18
N ASN A 117 -21.60 -13.15 10.05
CA ASN A 117 -20.99 -14.26 9.31
C ASN A 117 -19.73 -14.75 10.05
N PRO A 118 -19.88 -15.42 11.21
CA PRO A 118 -18.75 -15.71 12.11
C PRO A 118 -17.70 -16.66 11.53
N ASN A 119 -18.05 -17.45 10.51
CA ASN A 119 -17.16 -18.41 9.86
C ASN A 119 -16.30 -17.77 8.74
N ILE A 120 -16.22 -16.44 8.71
CA ILE A 120 -15.43 -15.72 7.70
C ILE A 120 -14.28 -14.99 8.39
N ASP A 121 -13.09 -15.22 7.87
CA ASP A 121 -11.91 -14.48 8.27
C ASP A 121 -11.60 -13.35 7.26
N PHE A 122 -11.05 -12.28 7.77
CA PHE A 122 -10.61 -11.14 6.97
C PHE A 122 -9.12 -10.88 7.14
N LYS A 123 -8.44 -10.67 6.02
CA LYS A 123 -7.07 -10.17 6.00
C LYS A 123 -7.03 -8.83 5.29
N VAL A 124 -6.69 -7.78 6.00
CA VAL A 124 -6.57 -6.41 5.44
C VAL A 124 -5.09 -6.05 5.33
N LEU A 125 -4.67 -5.76 4.10
CA LEU A 125 -3.31 -5.32 3.78
C LEU A 125 -3.37 -3.83 3.47
N VAL A 126 -2.85 -2.99 4.38
CA VAL A 126 -2.81 -1.54 4.16
C VAL A 126 -1.54 -1.19 3.37
N ASN A 127 -1.73 -0.52 2.24
CA ASN A 127 -0.69 -0.16 1.27
C ASN A 127 -0.95 1.25 0.70
N ASN A 128 -0.36 1.59 -0.44
CA ASN A 128 -0.82 2.70 -1.28
C ASN A 128 -1.76 2.20 -2.40
N SER A 129 -2.34 3.13 -3.17
CA SER A 129 -3.30 2.76 -4.23
C SER A 129 -2.69 1.89 -5.31
N GLN A 130 -1.45 2.18 -5.73
CA GLN A 130 -0.76 1.39 -6.74
C GLN A 130 -0.59 -0.07 -6.28
N LYS A 131 -0.02 -0.27 -5.10
CA LYS A 131 0.22 -1.60 -4.55
C LYS A 131 -1.07 -2.37 -4.32
N SER A 132 -2.14 -1.67 -3.93
CA SER A 132 -3.46 -2.29 -3.74
C SER A 132 -4.05 -2.80 -5.06
N ILE A 133 -3.93 -2.03 -6.15
CA ILE A 133 -4.36 -2.47 -7.48
C ILE A 133 -3.47 -3.61 -8.01
N GLU A 134 -2.16 -3.52 -7.79
CA GLU A 134 -1.24 -4.60 -8.16
C GLU A 134 -1.58 -5.92 -7.45
N ASN A 135 -1.84 -5.89 -6.15
CA ASN A 135 -2.25 -7.07 -5.39
C ASN A 135 -3.57 -7.66 -5.91
N LEU A 136 -4.52 -6.80 -6.27
CA LEU A 136 -5.79 -7.22 -6.88
C LEU A 136 -5.58 -7.88 -8.25
N ASN A 137 -4.77 -7.28 -9.12
CA ASN A 137 -4.47 -7.81 -10.46
C ASN A 137 -3.68 -9.12 -10.40
N LYS A 138 -2.78 -9.26 -9.43
CA LYS A 138 -2.01 -10.48 -9.18
C LYS A 138 -2.79 -11.55 -8.42
N LYS A 139 -4.07 -11.34 -8.15
CA LYS A 139 -4.93 -12.27 -7.37
C LYS A 139 -4.44 -12.51 -5.94
N LEU A 140 -3.61 -11.62 -5.38
CA LEU A 140 -3.17 -11.65 -3.99
C LEU A 140 -4.20 -11.04 -3.04
N ALA A 141 -5.21 -10.36 -3.58
CA ALA A 141 -6.36 -9.84 -2.87
C ALA A 141 -7.62 -10.07 -3.69
N ASP A 142 -8.74 -10.26 -3.01
CA ASP A 142 -10.07 -10.43 -3.61
C ASP A 142 -10.67 -9.07 -4.00
N PHE A 143 -10.40 -8.07 -3.14
CA PHE A 143 -10.89 -6.71 -3.27
C PHE A 143 -9.78 -5.71 -3.03
N ALA A 144 -9.95 -4.48 -3.57
CA ALA A 144 -9.08 -3.38 -3.21
C ALA A 144 -9.86 -2.12 -2.82
N GLY A 145 -9.32 -1.40 -1.82
CA GLY A 145 -9.79 -0.07 -1.41
C GLY A 145 -8.80 1.01 -1.87
N ILE A 146 -9.21 1.94 -2.73
CA ILE A 146 -8.28 2.90 -3.33
C ILE A 146 -8.82 4.34 -3.31
N GLY A 147 -7.89 5.31 -3.35
CA GLY A 147 -8.20 6.73 -3.52
C GLY A 147 -7.85 7.28 -4.90
N SER A 148 -7.24 6.48 -5.77
CA SER A 148 -6.98 6.82 -7.17
C SER A 148 -6.70 5.55 -7.97
N PHE A 149 -7.10 5.56 -9.23
CA PHE A 149 -6.76 4.51 -10.20
C PHE A 149 -5.36 4.68 -10.78
N LEU A 150 -4.72 5.83 -10.57
CA LEU A 150 -3.45 6.15 -11.21
C LEU A 150 -3.55 5.99 -12.75
N ASN A 151 -2.70 5.14 -13.32
CA ASN A 151 -2.68 4.86 -14.75
C ASN A 151 -3.43 3.56 -15.13
N TYR A 152 -4.16 2.96 -14.19
CA TYR A 152 -4.92 1.73 -14.47
C TYR A 152 -6.26 2.06 -15.13
N ASN A 153 -6.64 1.25 -16.12
CA ASN A 153 -7.93 1.38 -16.79
C ASN A 153 -9.07 0.95 -15.84
N LYS A 154 -10.00 1.86 -15.59
CA LYS A 154 -11.17 1.63 -14.74
C LYS A 154 -12.11 0.54 -15.26
N ASP A 155 -12.15 0.36 -16.59
CA ASP A 155 -13.05 -0.59 -17.23
C ASP A 155 -12.75 -2.04 -16.89
N ASN A 156 -11.56 -2.32 -16.35
CA ASN A 156 -11.17 -3.65 -15.89
C ASN A 156 -11.76 -4.02 -14.52
N PHE A 157 -12.44 -3.08 -13.87
CA PHE A 157 -12.92 -3.24 -12.50
C PHE A 157 -14.42 -3.00 -12.39
N GLU A 158 -15.06 -3.74 -11.48
CA GLU A 158 -16.31 -3.31 -10.88
C GLU A 158 -15.99 -2.36 -9.72
N ILE A 159 -16.77 -1.30 -9.58
CA ILE A 159 -16.45 -0.16 -8.74
C ILE A 159 -17.63 0.20 -7.85
N ILE A 160 -17.38 0.32 -6.56
CA ILE A 160 -18.28 0.93 -5.58
C ILE A 160 -17.60 2.20 -5.07
N GLN A 161 -18.30 3.33 -5.09
CA GLN A 161 -17.82 4.54 -4.42
C GLN A 161 -18.17 4.47 -2.93
N LEU A 162 -17.12 4.50 -2.08
CA LEU A 162 -17.27 4.43 -0.61
C LEU A 162 -17.61 5.79 0.03
N GLY A 163 -17.36 6.87 -0.69
CA GLY A 163 -17.53 8.25 -0.24
C GLY A 163 -16.50 9.17 -0.89
N GLU A 164 -16.34 10.34 -0.33
CA GLU A 164 -15.38 11.35 -0.76
C GLU A 164 -14.39 11.69 0.37
N ASP A 165 -13.21 12.13 -0.01
CA ASP A 165 -12.15 12.62 0.87
C ASP A 165 -11.67 13.97 0.34
N GLN A 166 -11.34 14.88 1.23
CA GLN A 166 -10.72 16.14 0.87
C GLN A 166 -9.38 16.31 1.54
N PHE A 167 -8.52 17.17 0.97
CA PHE A 167 -7.17 17.36 1.47
C PHE A 167 -7.04 18.69 2.19
N LYS A 168 -6.24 18.68 3.25
CA LYS A 168 -5.87 19.85 4.03
C LYS A 168 -4.34 19.96 4.09
N PHE A 169 -3.82 21.16 3.97
CA PHE A 169 -2.46 21.44 4.40
C PHE A 169 -2.36 21.38 5.91
N ILE A 170 -1.25 20.86 6.39
CA ILE A 170 -0.99 20.67 7.83
C ILE A 170 0.37 21.25 8.22
N CYS A 171 0.47 21.72 9.45
CA CYS A 171 1.71 22.20 10.06
C CYS A 171 1.72 21.91 11.55
N ALA A 172 2.86 22.15 12.22
CA ALA A 172 2.95 22.08 13.68
C ALA A 172 1.99 23.07 14.37
N PRO A 173 1.52 22.79 15.59
CA PRO A 173 0.67 23.71 16.34
C PRO A 173 1.29 25.10 16.53
N ASN A 174 2.60 25.15 16.75
CA ASN A 174 3.37 26.40 16.97
C ASN A 174 4.08 26.88 15.70
N HIS A 175 3.60 26.48 14.53
CA HIS A 175 4.24 26.82 13.26
C HIS A 175 4.18 28.34 12.99
N ARG A 176 5.26 28.89 12.42
CA ARG A 176 5.37 30.33 12.11
C ARG A 176 4.33 30.86 11.12
N LEU A 177 3.65 29.99 10.38
CA LEU A 177 2.51 30.34 9.53
C LEU A 177 1.29 30.75 10.35
N ILE A 178 1.15 30.26 11.58
CA ILE A 178 0.03 30.57 12.46
C ILE A 178 0.37 31.83 13.25
N LYS A 179 -0.35 32.91 13.00
CA LYS A 179 -0.22 34.17 13.75
C LYS A 179 -1.54 34.45 14.47
N ASN A 180 -1.51 34.61 15.78
CA ASN A 180 -2.70 34.89 16.60
C ASN A 180 -3.84 33.88 16.35
N ASP A 181 -3.51 32.58 16.33
CA ASP A 181 -4.42 31.48 16.00
C ASP A 181 -5.09 31.56 14.61
N ASN A 182 -4.64 32.42 13.74
CA ASN A 182 -5.14 32.52 12.39
C ASN A 182 -4.55 31.45 11.50
N ILE A 183 -5.39 30.49 11.10
CA ILE A 183 -5.02 29.39 10.20
C ILE A 183 -5.19 29.74 8.71
N LYS A 184 -5.70 30.94 8.39
CA LYS A 184 -5.89 31.40 7.01
C LYS A 184 -4.59 31.95 6.45
N ILE A 185 -4.10 31.30 5.38
CA ILE A 185 -2.80 31.58 4.77
C ILE A 185 -2.94 31.84 3.27
N LYS A 186 -1.98 32.52 2.69
CA LYS A 186 -1.84 32.61 1.23
C LYS A 186 -1.08 31.40 0.70
N LEU A 187 -1.34 31.03 -0.53
CA LEU A 187 -0.63 29.89 -1.16
C LEU A 187 0.88 30.15 -1.26
N GLU A 188 1.27 31.42 -1.50
CA GLU A 188 2.67 31.84 -1.60
C GLU A 188 3.43 31.65 -0.28
N ASP A 189 2.75 31.73 0.86
CA ASP A 189 3.37 31.54 2.17
C ASP A 189 3.84 30.09 2.36
N LEU A 190 3.10 29.11 1.78
CA LEU A 190 3.48 27.70 1.84
C LEU A 190 4.81 27.39 1.13
N GLN A 191 5.13 28.16 0.07
CA GLN A 191 6.33 27.95 -0.75
C GLN A 191 7.63 28.24 0.02
N GLN A 192 7.55 29.01 1.09
CA GLN A 192 8.70 29.42 1.91
C GLN A 192 9.15 28.32 2.87
N TYR A 193 8.32 27.28 3.10
CA TYR A 193 8.59 26.23 4.07
C TYR A 193 8.91 24.90 3.38
N PRO A 194 9.75 24.06 4.01
CA PRO A 194 10.04 22.73 3.49
C PRO A 194 8.78 21.87 3.53
N PHE A 195 8.55 21.14 2.44
CA PHE A 195 7.35 20.34 2.23
C PHE A 195 7.68 18.86 2.24
N ILE A 196 6.84 18.07 2.95
CA ILE A 196 6.87 16.61 2.92
C ILE A 196 5.88 16.11 1.88
N TRP A 197 6.39 15.29 0.97
CA TRP A 197 5.61 14.68 -0.09
C TRP A 197 5.35 13.20 0.18
N ARG A 198 4.23 12.67 -0.31
CA ARG A 198 3.96 11.24 -0.30
C ARG A 198 4.77 10.55 -1.40
N GLU A 199 5.03 9.27 -1.20
CA GLU A 199 5.73 8.39 -2.12
C GLU A 199 5.02 8.26 -3.47
N GLN A 200 5.77 7.83 -4.48
CA GLN A 200 5.19 7.47 -5.78
C GLN A 200 4.24 6.27 -5.62
N GLY A 201 3.11 6.28 -6.36
CA GLY A 201 2.05 5.27 -6.22
C GLY A 201 1.01 5.60 -5.15
N SER A 202 1.23 6.67 -4.36
CA SER A 202 0.21 7.21 -3.47
C SER A 202 -0.95 7.82 -4.25
N GLY A 203 -2.17 7.34 -3.99
CA GLY A 203 -3.36 7.90 -4.62
C GLY A 203 -3.63 9.36 -4.19
N MET A 204 -3.13 9.79 -3.02
CA MET A 204 -3.20 11.19 -2.60
C MET A 204 -2.26 12.05 -3.46
N ARG A 205 -0.99 11.65 -3.58
CA ARG A 205 0.00 12.33 -4.42
C ARG A 205 -0.48 12.46 -5.86
N ASP A 206 -0.99 11.38 -6.44
CA ASP A 206 -1.50 11.36 -7.81
C ASP A 206 -2.67 12.33 -8.00
N THR A 207 -3.68 12.27 -7.14
CA THR A 207 -4.84 13.15 -7.23
C THR A 207 -4.47 14.62 -7.01
N PHE A 208 -3.63 14.90 -6.00
CA PHE A 208 -3.18 16.25 -5.72
C PHE A 208 -2.38 16.84 -6.87
N SER A 209 -1.44 16.08 -7.44
CA SER A 209 -0.63 16.55 -8.57
C SER A 209 -1.47 16.90 -9.80
N ARG A 210 -2.56 16.17 -10.03
CA ARG A 210 -3.45 16.43 -11.17
C ARG A 210 -4.39 17.61 -10.96
N GLN A 211 -4.93 17.78 -9.74
CA GLN A 211 -5.94 18.79 -9.46
C GLN A 211 -5.36 20.10 -8.95
N PHE A 212 -4.10 20.10 -8.50
CA PHE A 212 -3.42 21.24 -7.93
C PHE A 212 -2.04 21.46 -8.61
N PRO A 213 -2.00 22.00 -9.83
CA PRO A 213 -0.76 22.16 -10.60
C PRO A 213 0.29 23.02 -9.88
N GLU A 214 -0.13 23.91 -9.00
CA GLU A 214 0.72 24.78 -8.19
C GLU A 214 1.61 24.00 -7.21
N TYR A 215 1.37 22.70 -7.01
CA TYR A 215 2.25 21.85 -6.18
C TYR A 215 3.72 21.90 -6.63
N LYS A 216 3.97 22.19 -7.93
CA LYS A 216 5.32 22.33 -8.49
C LYS A 216 6.10 23.48 -7.88
N LYS A 217 5.42 24.44 -7.25
CA LYS A 217 6.03 25.58 -6.56
C LYS A 217 6.32 25.28 -5.08
N LEU A 218 5.84 24.17 -4.54
CA LEU A 218 6.11 23.78 -3.16
C LEU A 218 7.58 23.35 -3.02
N ASN A 219 8.19 23.71 -1.90
CA ASN A 219 9.58 23.41 -1.59
C ASN A 219 9.74 21.97 -1.05
N ILE A 220 9.54 20.97 -1.92
CA ILE A 220 9.59 19.56 -1.56
C ILE A 220 11.02 19.18 -1.12
N LYS A 221 11.17 18.69 0.12
CA LYS A 221 12.46 18.29 0.71
C LYS A 221 12.49 16.87 1.23
N LEU A 222 11.34 16.28 1.57
CA LEU A 222 11.24 14.92 2.07
C LEU A 222 10.15 14.15 1.31
N GLU A 223 10.38 12.85 1.13
CA GLU A 223 9.37 11.90 0.67
C GLU A 223 9.18 10.85 1.78
N ILE A 224 7.94 10.70 2.26
CA ILE A 224 7.59 9.76 3.33
C ILE A 224 6.35 8.97 2.89
N ASN A 225 6.39 7.65 3.04
CA ASN A 225 5.32 6.74 2.63
C ASN A 225 4.30 6.41 3.72
N ASP A 226 4.57 6.81 4.95
CA ASP A 226 3.71 6.59 6.11
C ASP A 226 3.11 7.90 6.65
N ASN A 227 1.79 7.89 6.90
CA ASN A 227 1.10 9.10 7.33
C ASN A 227 1.38 9.46 8.80
N ASP A 228 1.57 8.47 9.68
CA ASP A 228 1.88 8.74 11.08
C ASP A 228 3.29 9.32 11.22
N SER A 229 4.24 8.85 10.41
CA SER A 229 5.57 9.43 10.28
C SER A 229 5.53 10.87 9.75
N ILE A 230 4.61 11.19 8.81
CA ILE A 230 4.39 12.57 8.35
C ILE A 230 3.87 13.44 9.50
N ILE A 231 2.86 12.97 10.23
CA ILE A 231 2.30 13.70 11.39
C ILE A 231 3.41 13.98 12.41
N SER A 232 4.17 12.95 12.78
CA SER A 232 5.27 13.06 13.75
C SER A 232 6.35 14.05 13.28
N THR A 233 6.74 14.00 12.00
CA THR A 233 7.73 14.93 11.46
C THR A 233 7.20 16.36 11.43
N VAL A 234 5.95 16.57 11.02
CA VAL A 234 5.32 17.89 10.95
C VAL A 234 5.15 18.50 12.34
N SER A 235 4.72 17.68 13.33
CA SER A 235 4.40 18.16 14.69
C SER A 235 5.59 18.82 15.41
N GLU A 236 6.82 18.39 15.09
CA GLU A 236 8.04 18.80 15.77
C GLU A 236 9.00 19.65 14.91
N SER A 237 8.51 20.17 13.77
CA SER A 237 9.39 20.83 12.82
C SER A 237 8.74 22.00 12.09
N ASN A 238 9.52 22.67 11.22
CA ASN A 238 9.02 23.70 10.29
C ASN A 238 8.49 23.10 8.98
N TYR A 239 8.36 21.78 8.88
CA TYR A 239 7.82 21.16 7.69
C TYR A 239 6.31 21.33 7.64
N ILE A 240 5.81 21.48 6.42
CA ILE A 240 4.39 21.39 6.12
C ILE A 240 4.13 20.17 5.24
N SER A 241 2.91 19.70 5.23
CA SER A 241 2.50 18.62 4.34
C SER A 241 1.05 18.80 3.92
N ILE A 242 0.56 17.85 3.13
CA ILE A 242 -0.86 17.72 2.80
C ILE A 242 -1.35 16.35 3.24
N MET A 243 -2.59 16.28 3.74
CA MET A 243 -3.17 15.06 4.28
C MET A 243 -4.67 15.00 4.03
N SER A 244 -5.21 13.79 4.05
CA SER A 244 -6.66 13.56 4.13
C SER A 244 -7.25 14.27 5.35
N GLU A 245 -8.34 14.99 5.16
CA GLU A 245 -9.02 15.68 6.27
C GLU A 245 -9.47 14.71 7.37
N LEU A 246 -9.87 13.48 7.00
CA LEU A 246 -10.25 12.43 7.96
C LEU A 246 -9.12 12.09 8.93
N MET A 247 -7.87 12.08 8.46
CA MET A 247 -6.70 11.85 9.31
C MET A 247 -6.26 13.14 10.01
N ALA A 248 -6.19 14.24 9.27
CA ALA A 248 -5.75 15.53 9.79
C ALA A 248 -6.61 15.95 10.99
N LYS A 249 -7.92 15.76 10.93
CA LYS A 249 -8.83 16.10 12.03
C LYS A 249 -8.51 15.34 13.31
N LYS A 250 -8.25 14.03 13.22
CA LYS A 250 -7.86 13.22 14.39
C LYS A 250 -6.54 13.70 15.00
N ALA A 251 -5.57 14.03 14.17
CA ALA A 251 -4.28 14.53 14.64
C ALA A 251 -4.39 15.94 15.22
N GLU A 252 -5.26 16.79 14.68
CA GLU A 252 -5.54 18.13 15.20
C GLU A 252 -6.30 18.05 16.53
N ASP A 253 -7.32 17.19 16.64
CA ASP A 253 -8.05 16.95 17.89
C ASP A 253 -7.13 16.43 19.01
N ALA A 254 -6.07 15.70 18.64
CA ALA A 254 -5.02 15.26 19.55
C ALA A 254 -3.93 16.34 19.83
N GLY A 255 -4.04 17.53 19.25
CA GLY A 255 -3.08 18.63 19.44
C GLY A 255 -1.74 18.45 18.74
N LEU A 256 -1.60 17.46 17.85
CA LEU A 256 -0.34 17.14 17.18
C LEU A 256 -0.03 18.06 15.99
N ILE A 257 -1.07 18.55 15.30
CA ILE A 257 -0.94 19.40 14.12
C ILE A 257 -2.04 20.47 14.10
N ARG A 258 -1.92 21.40 13.16
CA ARG A 258 -3.00 22.32 12.79
C ARG A 258 -3.29 22.21 11.30
N MET A 259 -4.56 22.19 10.94
CA MET A 259 -5.02 22.27 9.55
C MET A 259 -5.01 23.74 9.11
N LEU A 260 -4.49 24.00 7.92
CA LEU A 260 -4.41 25.31 7.33
C LEU A 260 -5.52 25.51 6.29
N GLU A 261 -6.08 26.72 6.24
CA GLU A 261 -7.02 27.17 5.22
C GLU A 261 -6.35 28.10 4.22
N VAL A 262 -6.35 27.74 2.95
CA VAL A 262 -5.81 28.62 1.91
C VAL A 262 -6.86 29.64 1.50
N ILE A 263 -6.52 30.93 1.58
CA ILE A 263 -7.40 32.04 1.22
C ILE A 263 -7.84 31.88 -0.24
N ASN A 264 -9.15 32.07 -0.49
CA ASN A 264 -9.80 31.89 -1.79
C ASN A 264 -9.81 30.45 -2.34
N ARG A 265 -9.38 29.46 -1.55
CA ARG A 265 -9.43 28.02 -1.89
C ARG A 265 -9.82 27.18 -0.69
N PRO A 266 -11.09 27.24 -0.22
CA PRO A 266 -11.53 26.53 0.97
C PRO A 266 -11.47 25.00 0.79
N VAL A 267 -11.55 24.53 -0.46
CA VAL A 267 -11.34 23.14 -0.84
C VAL A 267 -10.13 23.07 -1.78
N ILE A 268 -9.07 22.45 -1.32
CA ILE A 268 -7.83 22.31 -2.12
C ILE A 268 -8.03 21.24 -3.19
N VAL A 269 -8.41 20.03 -2.77
CA VAL A 269 -8.64 18.87 -3.63
C VAL A 269 -9.72 18.00 -3.00
N LYS A 270 -10.66 17.52 -3.79
CA LYS A 270 -11.58 16.43 -3.43
C LYS A 270 -11.31 15.20 -4.29
N ARG A 271 -11.47 14.03 -3.70
CA ARG A 271 -11.37 12.77 -4.42
C ARG A 271 -12.43 11.78 -3.97
N PRO A 272 -12.99 10.99 -4.88
CA PRO A 272 -13.76 9.82 -4.51
C PRO A 272 -12.84 8.72 -3.98
N LEU A 273 -13.38 7.94 -3.05
CA LEU A 273 -12.76 6.72 -2.53
C LEU A 273 -13.53 5.52 -3.06
N PHE A 274 -12.82 4.49 -3.49
CA PHE A 274 -13.40 3.38 -4.19
C PHE A 274 -13.11 2.05 -3.50
N PHE A 275 -14.07 1.13 -3.58
CA PHE A 275 -13.89 -0.30 -3.36
C PHE A 275 -14.07 -1.00 -4.70
N ILE A 276 -13.10 -1.81 -5.09
CA ILE A 276 -13.04 -2.39 -6.43
C ILE A 276 -12.77 -3.89 -6.39
N ARG A 277 -13.24 -4.59 -7.43
CA ARG A 277 -12.87 -5.96 -7.77
C ARG A 277 -12.61 -6.08 -9.26
N ARG A 278 -11.90 -7.13 -9.68
CA ARG A 278 -11.73 -7.40 -11.11
C ARG A 278 -13.06 -7.85 -11.73
N LYS A 279 -13.40 -7.34 -12.90
CA LYS A 279 -14.65 -7.66 -13.63
C LYS A 279 -14.75 -9.14 -14.00
N GLU A 280 -13.63 -9.71 -14.45
CA GLU A 280 -13.54 -11.09 -14.93
C GLU A 280 -13.32 -12.13 -13.84
N ALA A 281 -13.26 -11.71 -12.57
CA ALA A 281 -13.02 -12.64 -11.48
C ALA A 281 -14.29 -13.39 -11.09
N SER A 282 -14.28 -14.71 -11.23
CA SER A 282 -15.22 -15.55 -10.48
C SER A 282 -14.93 -15.40 -8.99
N ILE A 283 -15.93 -15.10 -8.20
CA ILE A 283 -15.85 -14.99 -6.75
C ILE A 283 -16.82 -15.98 -6.10
N SER A 284 -16.46 -16.47 -4.91
CA SER A 284 -17.35 -17.34 -4.13
C SER A 284 -18.60 -16.59 -3.67
N ASP A 285 -19.63 -17.35 -3.29
CA ASP A 285 -20.91 -16.80 -2.83
C ASP A 285 -20.72 -15.82 -1.66
N ILE A 286 -19.81 -16.14 -0.75
CA ILE A 286 -19.57 -15.29 0.41
C ILE A 286 -18.87 -13.98 0.04
N LYS A 287 -17.95 -14.00 -0.93
CA LYS A 287 -17.31 -12.80 -1.47
C LYS A 287 -18.31 -11.93 -2.24
N ALA A 288 -19.22 -12.57 -2.99
CA ALA A 288 -20.34 -11.88 -3.65
C ALA A 288 -21.29 -11.24 -2.63
N LYS A 289 -21.59 -11.96 -1.53
CA LYS A 289 -22.39 -11.44 -0.42
C LYS A 289 -21.73 -10.23 0.25
N PHE A 290 -20.40 -10.27 0.49
CA PHE A 290 -19.66 -9.15 1.04
C PHE A 290 -19.65 -7.94 0.09
N TRP A 291 -19.44 -8.17 -1.22
CA TRP A 291 -19.52 -7.12 -2.24
C TRP A 291 -20.89 -6.43 -2.23
N SER A 292 -21.96 -7.22 -2.23
CA SER A 292 -23.35 -6.70 -2.20
C SER A 292 -23.65 -5.93 -0.93
N TYR A 293 -23.13 -6.40 0.22
CA TYR A 293 -23.23 -5.70 1.49
C TYR A 293 -22.56 -4.30 1.43
N ILE A 294 -21.31 -4.22 0.95
CA ILE A 294 -20.61 -2.94 0.77
C ILE A 294 -21.39 -2.01 -0.17
N LEU A 295 -21.93 -2.55 -1.26
CA LEU A 295 -22.75 -1.78 -2.21
C LEU A 295 -24.01 -1.20 -1.56
N GLN A 296 -24.68 -1.96 -0.72
CA GLN A 296 -25.87 -1.48 0.00
C GLN A 296 -25.52 -0.40 1.02
N GLU A 297 -24.48 -0.62 1.83
CA GLU A 297 -24.06 0.31 2.87
C GLU A 297 -23.50 1.63 2.28
N SER A 298 -22.84 1.58 1.13
CA SER A 298 -22.34 2.78 0.46
C SER A 298 -23.46 3.70 -0.07
N LYS A 299 -24.65 3.18 -0.34
CA LYS A 299 -25.81 3.94 -0.81
C LYS A 299 -26.60 4.63 0.31
N LYS A 300 -26.35 4.27 1.58
CA LYS A 300 -27.02 4.88 2.74
C LYS A 300 -26.37 6.20 3.18
N LYS A 301 -25.24 6.55 2.61
CA LYS A 301 -24.50 7.80 2.85
C LYS A 301 -24.83 8.84 1.79
#